data_b368a0bb397bfcd1b87c8e2ff8bf3794
#
_entry.id   b368a0bb397bfcd1b87c8e2ff8bf3794
#
_cell.length_a   1.000
_cell.length_b   1.000
_cell.length_c   1.000
_cell.angle_alpha   90.00
_cell.angle_beta   90.00
_cell.angle_gamma   90.00
#
_symmetry.space_group_name_H-M   'P 1'
#
loop_
_entity.id
_entity.type
_entity.pdbx_description
1 polymer ?
#
loop_
_entity_poly.entity_id
_entity_poly.type
_entity_poly.pdbx_seq_one_letter_code
_entity_poly.pdbx_strand_id
1 'polypeptide(L)'
;MSLIKPAPVFKTVSLAVAILFGATSAYAQNNDSRIIRAGSAITEIINALDASNQLVAVDSTSQTLVDTKMPKVGYHRQLSAENLMSLTPTRIIGSNEMGPESTLTILKQAGVAVDIVNSGNTVSDLSKRIEQVAQLTGHQKQANKLEQTVQHTVQTLTEHRSQLKKQPNFKEKKVLFVMIHDGRPVNVAGKGTTADTVINLAGAINPAAAFVENYKPISSEAMLQMQPDIILLSSRTAATIKTMPDLIKKIPVLAQTPAAQNNAFAVIDGTALIGGLGIHSLNEAARLSNVFYPTVNQ
;
A
#
# COMPACT_ATOMS: atom_id res chain seq x y z
N MET A 1 99.37 8.82 32.37
CA MET A 1 98.31 9.78 31.98
C MET A 1 97.60 9.25 30.77
N SER A 2 96.53 8.54 31.00
CA SER A 2 95.73 7.91 29.91
C SER A 2 94.33 8.57 29.87
N LEU A 3 94.01 9.22 28.78
CA LEU A 3 92.78 9.91 28.54
C LEU A 3 91.73 8.89 28.02
N ILE A 4 90.68 8.66 28.77
CA ILE A 4 89.54 7.87 28.42
C ILE A 4 88.57 8.76 27.64
N LYS A 5 88.30 8.45 26.39
CA LYS A 5 87.24 9.07 25.58
C LYS A 5 85.87 8.45 25.91
N PRO A 6 84.76 9.21 26.02
CA PRO A 6 83.43 8.66 26.20
C PRO A 6 82.83 8.17 24.86
N ALA A 7 82.15 7.07 24.98
CA ALA A 7 81.39 6.45 23.84
C ALA A 7 80.04 7.20 23.54
N PRO A 8 79.55 7.18 22.29
CA PRO A 8 78.34 7.86 21.93
C PRO A 8 77.10 7.05 22.34
N VAL A 9 76.14 7.75 22.95
CA VAL A 9 74.82 7.24 23.32
C VAL A 9 73.92 7.20 22.05
N PHE A 10 73.58 6.01 21.59
CA PHE A 10 72.57 5.84 20.58
C PHE A 10 71.13 5.98 21.15
N LYS A 11 70.45 7.04 20.80
CA LYS A 11 69.01 7.21 21.08
C LYS A 11 68.22 6.33 20.13
N THR A 12 67.64 5.24 20.61
CA THR A 12 66.64 4.45 19.89
C THR A 12 65.30 5.20 19.89
N VAL A 13 64.90 5.65 18.70
CA VAL A 13 63.59 6.21 18.49
C VAL A 13 62.63 5.03 18.21
N SER A 14 61.84 4.68 19.19
CA SER A 14 60.74 3.70 19.04
C SER A 14 59.59 4.35 18.29
N LEU A 15 59.42 3.97 17.01
CA LEU A 15 58.27 4.35 16.16
C LEU A 15 57.08 3.46 16.53
N ALA A 16 56.18 3.97 17.39
CA ALA A 16 54.90 3.31 17.68
C ALA A 16 53.95 3.47 16.49
N VAL A 17 53.80 2.42 15.70
CA VAL A 17 52.76 2.35 14.65
C VAL A 17 51.42 2.05 15.33
N ALA A 18 50.59 3.08 15.54
CA ALA A 18 49.22 2.92 15.95
C ALA A 18 48.37 2.37 14.77
N ILE A 19 48.10 1.06 14.76
CA ILE A 19 47.17 0.43 13.84
C ILE A 19 45.74 0.84 14.31
N LEU A 20 45.16 1.87 13.69
CA LEU A 20 43.75 2.18 13.78
C LEU A 20 42.96 1.04 13.12
N PHE A 21 42.51 0.06 13.91
CA PHE A 21 41.44 -0.82 13.51
C PHE A 21 40.14 0.01 13.37
N GLY A 22 39.89 0.53 12.18
CA GLY A 22 38.59 1.03 11.81
C GLY A 22 37.60 -0.14 11.87
N ALA A 23 36.83 -0.21 12.96
CA ALA A 23 35.68 -1.08 13.04
C ALA A 23 34.65 -0.59 11.98
N THR A 24 34.78 -1.07 10.77
CA THR A 24 33.68 -1.06 9.82
C THR A 24 32.61 -1.98 10.43
N SER A 25 31.62 -1.38 11.10
CA SER A 25 30.39 -2.08 11.43
C SER A 25 29.77 -2.48 10.08
N ALA A 26 30.16 -3.64 9.55
CA ALA A 26 29.39 -4.33 8.55
C ALA A 26 28.03 -4.59 9.22
N TYR A 27 27.03 -3.84 8.81
CA TYR A 27 25.65 -4.24 9.05
C TYR A 27 25.49 -5.60 8.36
N ALA A 28 25.69 -6.65 9.14
CA ALA A 28 25.36 -7.99 8.71
C ALA A 28 23.88 -7.96 8.35
N GLN A 29 23.59 -8.08 7.08
CA GLN A 29 22.25 -8.29 6.57
C GLN A 29 21.80 -9.58 7.24
N ASN A 30 20.91 -9.45 8.24
CA ASN A 30 20.49 -10.57 9.08
C ASN A 30 19.66 -11.50 8.20
N ASN A 31 20.31 -12.48 7.57
CA ASN A 31 19.68 -13.52 6.74
C ASN A 31 18.72 -14.42 7.55
N ASP A 32 18.68 -14.26 8.87
CA ASP A 32 17.79 -15.01 9.78
C ASP A 32 16.43 -14.34 10.03
N SER A 33 16.14 -13.24 9.36
CA SER A 33 14.83 -12.60 9.46
C SER A 33 13.74 -13.49 8.87
N ARG A 34 12.81 -13.94 9.70
CA ARG A 34 11.64 -14.74 9.32
C ARG A 34 10.39 -13.89 9.47
N ILE A 35 10.06 -13.16 8.41
CA ILE A 35 9.00 -12.16 8.43
C ILE A 35 7.69 -12.76 7.95
N ILE A 36 6.63 -12.61 8.74
CA ILE A 36 5.24 -12.76 8.30
C ILE A 36 4.70 -11.37 8.01
N ARG A 37 4.03 -11.21 6.90
CA ARG A 37 3.37 -9.95 6.53
C ARG A 37 1.86 -10.11 6.49
N ALA A 38 1.17 -9.06 6.93
CA ALA A 38 -0.27 -8.99 7.04
C ALA A 38 -0.80 -7.74 6.32
N GLY A 39 -1.32 -7.96 5.10
CA GLY A 39 -1.90 -6.93 4.23
C GLY A 39 -1.17 -6.73 2.90
N SER A 40 -1.94 -6.62 1.80
CA SER A 40 -1.44 -6.51 0.42
C SER A 40 -0.50 -5.32 0.21
N ALA A 41 -0.82 -4.13 0.71
CA ALA A 41 0.00 -2.93 0.54
C ALA A 41 1.42 -3.08 1.13
N ILE A 42 1.58 -3.83 2.24
CA ILE A 42 2.88 -4.10 2.84
C ILE A 42 3.65 -5.13 2.00
N THR A 43 2.93 -6.13 1.50
CA THR A 43 3.44 -7.16 0.60
C THR A 43 4.10 -6.55 -0.63
N GLU A 44 3.41 -5.62 -1.28
CA GLU A 44 3.89 -4.91 -2.46
C GLU A 44 5.20 -4.16 -2.18
N ILE A 45 5.26 -3.46 -1.04
CA ILE A 45 6.46 -2.71 -0.64
C ILE A 45 7.63 -3.66 -0.39
N ILE A 46 7.43 -4.76 0.35
CA ILE A 46 8.50 -5.73 0.62
C ILE A 46 9.04 -6.34 -0.69
N ASN A 47 8.16 -6.65 -1.65
CA ASN A 47 8.57 -7.12 -2.96
C ASN A 47 9.35 -6.06 -3.73
N ALA A 48 8.86 -4.81 -3.73
CA ALA A 48 9.50 -3.70 -4.44
C ALA A 48 10.85 -3.28 -3.82
N LEU A 49 11.08 -3.63 -2.56
CA LEU A 49 12.36 -3.43 -1.85
C LEU A 49 13.34 -4.60 -2.04
N ASP A 50 13.00 -5.63 -2.84
CA ASP A 50 13.79 -6.85 -3.00
C ASP A 50 14.03 -7.62 -1.68
N ALA A 51 13.11 -7.48 -0.70
CA ALA A 51 13.20 -8.10 0.63
C ALA A 51 12.39 -9.40 0.75
N SER A 52 11.93 -9.98 -0.37
CA SER A 52 11.06 -11.16 -0.40
C SER A 52 11.72 -12.43 0.15
N ASN A 53 13.06 -12.52 0.14
CA ASN A 53 13.82 -13.61 0.71
C ASN A 53 13.69 -13.73 2.24
N GLN A 54 13.26 -12.67 2.93
CA GLN A 54 13.02 -12.66 4.37
C GLN A 54 11.63 -13.18 4.75
N LEU A 55 10.78 -13.48 3.75
CA LEU A 55 9.39 -13.83 3.99
C LEU A 55 9.22 -15.32 4.20
N VAL A 56 8.44 -15.67 5.23
CA VAL A 56 8.07 -17.05 5.53
C VAL A 56 6.59 -17.32 5.34
N ALA A 57 5.75 -16.29 5.36
CA ALA A 57 4.31 -16.42 5.10
C ALA A 57 3.66 -15.07 4.79
N VAL A 58 2.44 -15.15 4.23
CA VAL A 58 1.60 -14.00 3.90
C VAL A 58 0.16 -14.23 4.32
N ASP A 59 -0.60 -13.15 4.48
CA ASP A 59 -2.04 -13.23 4.66
C ASP A 59 -2.79 -13.52 3.34
N SER A 60 -4.07 -13.83 3.44
CA SER A 60 -4.91 -14.18 2.28
C SER A 60 -5.10 -13.06 1.26
N THR A 61 -4.92 -11.80 1.65
CA THR A 61 -5.05 -10.64 0.74
C THR A 61 -3.83 -10.47 -0.17
N SER A 62 -2.74 -11.12 0.15
CA SER A 62 -1.44 -11.01 -0.51
C SER A 62 -1.09 -12.19 -1.43
N GLN A 63 -1.99 -13.17 -1.53
CA GLN A 63 -1.67 -14.46 -2.19
C GLN A 63 -1.33 -14.36 -3.68
N THR A 64 -1.82 -13.35 -4.39
CA THR A 64 -1.52 -13.09 -5.80
C THR A 64 -0.18 -12.37 -6.02
N LEU A 65 0.43 -11.87 -4.94
CA LEU A 65 1.66 -11.09 -4.95
C LEU A 65 2.91 -11.92 -4.64
N VAL A 66 2.75 -13.22 -4.42
CA VAL A 66 3.83 -14.12 -4.01
C VAL A 66 3.75 -15.47 -4.74
N ASP A 67 4.81 -16.27 -4.63
CA ASP A 67 4.80 -17.65 -5.10
C ASP A 67 3.64 -18.43 -4.45
N THR A 68 2.98 -19.27 -5.24
CA THR A 68 1.85 -20.11 -4.81
C THR A 68 2.22 -21.05 -3.65
N LYS A 69 3.49 -21.39 -3.51
CA LYS A 69 4.03 -22.24 -2.42
C LYS A 69 4.20 -21.50 -1.09
N MET A 70 4.15 -20.14 -1.08
CA MET A 70 4.28 -19.36 0.14
C MET A 70 3.16 -19.70 1.12
N PRO A 71 3.47 -20.09 2.38
CA PRO A 71 2.48 -20.36 3.41
C PRO A 71 1.51 -19.20 3.62
N LYS A 72 0.24 -19.50 3.88
CA LYS A 72 -0.83 -18.51 4.08
C LYS A 72 -1.35 -18.62 5.50
N VAL A 73 -1.37 -17.49 6.22
CA VAL A 73 -1.76 -17.42 7.63
C VAL A 73 -3.20 -16.95 7.88
N GLY A 74 -4.03 -16.96 6.84
CA GLY A 74 -5.43 -16.52 6.93
C GLY A 74 -5.60 -15.03 6.66
N TYR A 75 -6.74 -14.48 7.10
CA TYR A 75 -7.07 -13.07 6.88
C TYR A 75 -6.39 -12.19 7.95
N HIS A 76 -5.76 -11.10 7.55
CA HIS A 76 -4.96 -10.25 8.45
C HIS A 76 -5.70 -9.71 9.69
N ARG A 77 -7.03 -9.60 9.63
CA ARG A 77 -7.86 -9.19 10.79
C ARG A 77 -8.27 -10.35 11.70
N GLN A 78 -8.01 -11.60 11.29
CA GLN A 78 -8.41 -12.82 12.00
C GLN A 78 -7.26 -13.82 12.05
N LEU A 79 -6.09 -13.36 12.49
CA LEU A 79 -4.89 -14.16 12.59
C LEU A 79 -4.98 -15.13 13.79
N SER A 80 -4.38 -16.31 13.65
CA SER A 80 -4.25 -17.31 14.72
C SER A 80 -2.81 -17.32 15.23
N ALA A 81 -2.62 -17.16 16.55
CA ALA A 81 -1.29 -17.22 17.16
C ALA A 81 -0.62 -18.58 16.92
N GLU A 82 -1.36 -19.68 17.01
CA GLU A 82 -0.88 -21.04 16.75
C GLU A 82 -0.33 -21.18 15.32
N ASN A 83 -1.12 -20.77 14.31
CA ASN A 83 -0.70 -20.83 12.91
C ASN A 83 0.54 -19.96 12.64
N LEU A 84 0.62 -18.78 13.26
CA LEU A 84 1.77 -17.89 13.11
C LEU A 84 3.01 -18.48 13.76
N MET A 85 2.90 -18.98 15.00
CA MET A 85 4.01 -19.53 15.77
C MET A 85 4.57 -20.84 15.16
N SER A 86 3.73 -21.65 14.48
CA SER A 86 4.18 -22.87 13.79
C SER A 86 5.21 -22.58 12.69
N LEU A 87 5.24 -21.35 12.18
CA LEU A 87 6.20 -20.89 11.18
C LEU A 87 7.47 -20.29 11.78
N THR A 88 7.61 -20.33 13.11
CA THR A 88 8.77 -19.78 13.84
C THR A 88 9.20 -18.40 13.34
N PRO A 89 8.29 -17.40 13.31
CA PRO A 89 8.62 -16.05 12.84
C PRO A 89 9.49 -15.33 13.87
N THR A 90 10.38 -14.47 13.38
CA THR A 90 11.07 -13.50 14.23
C THR A 90 10.31 -12.17 14.28
N ARG A 91 9.48 -11.91 13.27
CA ARG A 91 8.76 -10.65 13.12
C ARG A 91 7.46 -10.83 12.35
N ILE A 92 6.44 -10.06 12.69
CA ILE A 92 5.25 -9.81 11.87
C ILE A 92 5.13 -8.32 11.58
N ILE A 93 4.91 -7.96 10.31
CA ILE A 93 4.70 -6.58 9.86
C ILE A 93 3.28 -6.47 9.31
N GLY A 94 2.51 -5.53 9.82
CA GLY A 94 1.12 -5.31 9.40
C GLY A 94 0.67 -3.87 9.55
N SER A 95 -0.56 -3.60 9.14
CA SER A 95 -1.25 -2.33 9.39
C SER A 95 -1.97 -2.36 10.74
N ASN A 96 -2.56 -1.21 11.12
CA ASN A 96 -3.44 -1.11 12.30
C ASN A 96 -4.72 -1.96 12.20
N GLU A 97 -4.98 -2.57 11.06
CA GLU A 97 -6.08 -3.52 10.86
C GLU A 97 -5.69 -4.96 11.22
N MET A 98 -4.40 -5.21 11.46
CA MET A 98 -3.91 -6.54 11.83
C MET A 98 -4.43 -6.95 13.21
N GLY A 99 -4.96 -8.16 13.32
CA GLY A 99 -5.56 -8.62 14.58
C GLY A 99 -6.01 -10.07 14.56
N PRO A 100 -6.68 -10.52 15.63
CA PRO A 100 -7.13 -9.75 16.80
C PRO A 100 -5.98 -9.35 17.75
N GLU A 101 -6.19 -8.35 18.61
CA GLU A 101 -5.16 -7.85 19.55
C GLU A 101 -4.68 -8.95 20.50
N SER A 102 -5.54 -9.89 20.89
CA SER A 102 -5.14 -11.05 21.70
C SER A 102 -4.05 -11.89 21.01
N THR A 103 -4.16 -12.11 19.71
CA THR A 103 -3.13 -12.81 18.92
C THR A 103 -1.83 -12.03 18.92
N LEU A 104 -1.87 -10.71 18.71
CA LEU A 104 -0.68 -9.85 18.70
C LEU A 104 0.02 -9.84 20.07
N THR A 105 -0.75 -9.85 21.14
CA THR A 105 -0.23 -9.93 22.52
C THR A 105 0.51 -11.25 22.76
N ILE A 106 -0.07 -12.38 22.33
CA ILE A 106 0.58 -13.72 22.46
C ILE A 106 1.91 -13.74 21.70
N LEU A 107 1.94 -13.19 20.48
CA LEU A 107 3.19 -13.12 19.69
C LEU A 107 4.27 -12.29 20.38
N LYS A 108 3.92 -11.12 20.94
CA LYS A 108 4.85 -10.27 21.69
C LYS A 108 5.40 -10.99 22.93
N GLN A 109 4.54 -11.70 23.66
CA GLN A 109 4.95 -12.50 24.84
C GLN A 109 5.86 -13.67 24.47
N ALA A 110 5.71 -14.22 23.26
CA ALA A 110 6.58 -15.27 22.72
C ALA A 110 7.89 -14.72 22.10
N GLY A 111 8.14 -13.42 22.20
CA GLY A 111 9.38 -12.79 21.68
C GLY A 111 9.35 -12.45 20.19
N VAL A 112 8.20 -12.56 19.51
CA VAL A 112 8.04 -12.15 18.12
C VAL A 112 7.85 -10.64 18.04
N ALA A 113 8.66 -9.93 17.24
CA ALA A 113 8.46 -8.52 16.98
C ALA A 113 7.15 -8.29 16.21
N VAL A 114 6.30 -7.39 16.72
CA VAL A 114 5.02 -7.03 16.09
C VAL A 114 5.06 -5.56 15.71
N ASP A 115 5.22 -5.30 14.42
CA ASP A 115 5.40 -3.96 13.88
C ASP A 115 4.14 -3.49 13.14
N ILE A 116 3.56 -2.41 13.61
CA ILE A 116 2.44 -1.73 12.97
C ILE A 116 3.01 -0.55 12.17
N VAL A 117 2.88 -0.62 10.85
CA VAL A 117 3.31 0.46 9.96
C VAL A 117 2.15 1.36 9.55
N ASN A 118 2.48 2.56 9.06
CA ASN A 118 1.50 3.52 8.58
C ASN A 118 0.55 2.86 7.57
N SER A 119 -0.75 3.10 7.70
CA SER A 119 -1.82 2.59 6.83
C SER A 119 -2.74 3.70 6.31
N GLY A 120 -2.28 4.95 6.35
CA GLY A 120 -3.02 6.09 5.83
C GLY A 120 -3.20 6.04 4.30
N ASN A 121 -4.06 6.92 3.82
CA ASN A 121 -4.56 6.89 2.45
C ASN A 121 -4.00 8.02 1.56
N THR A 122 -3.00 8.76 2.02
CA THR A 122 -2.34 9.80 1.23
C THR A 122 -1.03 9.31 0.62
N VAL A 123 -0.52 10.02 -0.38
CA VAL A 123 0.81 9.77 -0.95
C VAL A 123 1.90 9.88 0.13
N SER A 124 1.80 10.87 1.02
CA SER A 124 2.73 11.03 2.15
C SER A 124 2.69 9.84 3.11
N ASP A 125 1.51 9.23 3.31
CA ASP A 125 1.40 8.01 4.13
C ASP A 125 2.03 6.80 3.47
N LEU A 126 1.95 6.70 2.14
CA LEU A 126 2.66 5.67 1.38
C LEU A 126 4.17 5.84 1.51
N SER A 127 4.70 7.05 1.35
CA SER A 127 6.13 7.36 1.54
C SER A 127 6.61 6.97 2.93
N LYS A 128 5.88 7.34 3.98
CA LYS A 128 6.19 6.94 5.37
C LYS A 128 6.19 5.42 5.55
N ARG A 129 5.24 4.72 4.93
CA ARG A 129 5.16 3.25 4.98
C ARG A 129 6.34 2.60 4.28
N ILE A 130 6.76 3.11 3.11
CA ILE A 130 7.96 2.64 2.40
C ILE A 130 9.18 2.77 3.28
N GLU A 131 9.38 3.93 3.91
CA GLU A 131 10.49 4.18 4.83
C GLU A 131 10.49 3.20 6.02
N GLN A 132 9.33 3.03 6.69
CA GLN A 132 9.18 2.13 7.83
C GLN A 132 9.49 0.68 7.46
N VAL A 133 8.93 0.18 6.34
CA VAL A 133 9.18 -1.19 5.89
C VAL A 133 10.64 -1.37 5.50
N ALA A 134 11.27 -0.39 4.85
CA ALA A 134 12.68 -0.42 4.49
C ALA A 134 13.59 -0.49 5.72
N GLN A 135 13.28 0.26 6.78
CA GLN A 135 14.02 0.17 8.06
C GLN A 135 13.89 -1.21 8.69
N LEU A 136 12.66 -1.76 8.72
CA LEU A 136 12.37 -3.06 9.33
C LEU A 136 13.02 -4.24 8.57
N THR A 137 13.25 -4.09 7.28
CA THR A 137 13.85 -5.12 6.40
C THR A 137 15.32 -4.87 6.08
N GLY A 138 15.88 -3.71 6.44
CA GLY A 138 17.28 -3.35 6.14
C GLY A 138 17.52 -2.91 4.69
N HIS A 139 16.47 -2.46 3.96
CA HIS A 139 16.52 -2.14 2.53
C HIS A 139 16.36 -0.64 2.22
N GLN A 140 16.97 0.24 3.02
CA GLN A 140 16.84 1.70 2.88
C GLN A 140 17.31 2.25 1.53
N LYS A 141 18.32 1.61 0.90
CA LYS A 141 18.80 2.04 -0.43
C LYS A 141 17.74 1.82 -1.51
N GLN A 142 17.03 0.71 -1.45
CA GLN A 142 15.95 0.38 -2.39
C GLN A 142 14.75 1.30 -2.19
N ALA A 143 14.50 1.75 -0.94
CA ALA A 143 13.43 2.69 -0.63
C ALA A 143 13.55 4.00 -1.40
N ASN A 144 14.76 4.56 -1.54
CA ASN A 144 14.97 5.78 -2.30
C ASN A 144 14.55 5.65 -3.78
N LYS A 145 14.87 4.50 -4.40
CA LYS A 145 14.47 4.22 -5.79
C LYS A 145 12.94 4.04 -5.90
N LEU A 146 12.36 3.32 -4.95
CA LEU A 146 10.91 3.10 -4.91
C LEU A 146 10.16 4.42 -4.72
N GLU A 147 10.64 5.29 -3.83
CA GLU A 147 10.07 6.61 -3.61
C GLU A 147 10.12 7.48 -4.88
N GLN A 148 11.23 7.48 -5.61
CA GLN A 148 11.32 8.18 -6.90
C GLN A 148 10.28 7.67 -7.89
N THR A 149 10.03 6.36 -7.94
CA THR A 149 9.00 5.76 -8.79
C THR A 149 7.60 6.21 -8.38
N VAL A 150 7.31 6.25 -7.09
CA VAL A 150 6.03 6.74 -6.54
C VAL A 150 5.81 8.20 -6.92
N GLN A 151 6.80 9.06 -6.69
CA GLN A 151 6.72 10.48 -7.01
C GLN A 151 6.55 10.73 -8.51
N HIS A 152 7.26 9.98 -9.35
CA HIS A 152 7.10 10.07 -10.81
C HIS A 152 5.69 9.68 -11.25
N THR A 153 5.13 8.60 -10.70
CA THR A 153 3.75 8.17 -11.01
C THR A 153 2.73 9.27 -10.62
N VAL A 154 2.87 9.83 -9.43
CA VAL A 154 1.98 10.91 -8.95
C VAL A 154 2.11 12.16 -9.82
N GLN A 155 3.32 12.51 -10.22
CA GLN A 155 3.56 13.63 -11.12
C GLN A 155 2.89 13.39 -12.48
N THR A 156 3.06 12.23 -13.08
CA THR A 156 2.43 11.86 -14.36
C THR A 156 0.91 11.98 -14.30
N LEU A 157 0.28 11.49 -13.22
CA LEU A 157 -1.16 11.61 -13.00
C LEU A 157 -1.60 13.08 -12.88
N THR A 158 -0.83 13.88 -12.17
CA THR A 158 -1.09 15.31 -11.99
C THR A 158 -0.99 16.09 -13.30
N GLU A 159 0.03 15.78 -14.10
CA GLU A 159 0.24 16.37 -15.43
C GLU A 159 -0.90 15.97 -16.38
N HIS A 160 -1.28 14.69 -16.41
CA HIS A 160 -2.41 14.20 -17.20
C HIS A 160 -3.71 14.94 -16.85
N ARG A 161 -4.04 15.05 -15.55
CA ARG A 161 -5.20 15.82 -15.10
C ARG A 161 -5.13 17.28 -15.54
N SER A 162 -3.94 17.90 -15.46
CA SER A 162 -3.74 19.27 -15.89
C SER A 162 -3.94 19.47 -17.39
N GLN A 163 -3.54 18.49 -18.20
CA GLN A 163 -3.78 18.48 -19.65
C GLN A 163 -5.27 18.32 -19.98
N LEU A 164 -5.96 17.40 -19.29
CA LEU A 164 -7.41 17.21 -19.45
C LEU A 164 -8.17 18.51 -19.17
N LYS A 165 -7.82 19.24 -18.13
CA LYS A 165 -8.46 20.52 -17.75
C LYS A 165 -8.29 21.63 -18.80
N LYS A 166 -7.29 21.55 -19.69
CA LYS A 166 -7.08 22.51 -20.79
C LYS A 166 -7.96 22.21 -22.03
N GLN A 167 -8.59 21.03 -22.08
CA GLN A 167 -9.44 20.67 -23.22
C GLN A 167 -10.74 21.48 -23.20
N PRO A 168 -11.23 21.96 -24.36
CA PRO A 168 -12.50 22.64 -24.47
C PRO A 168 -13.63 21.73 -23.95
N ASN A 169 -14.53 22.31 -23.14
CA ASN A 169 -15.69 21.59 -22.57
C ASN A 169 -15.37 20.42 -21.63
N PHE A 170 -14.12 20.33 -21.14
CA PHE A 170 -13.77 19.32 -20.14
C PHE A 170 -14.64 19.47 -18.89
N LYS A 171 -15.20 18.34 -18.43
CA LYS A 171 -15.91 18.23 -17.16
C LYS A 171 -15.32 17.07 -16.37
N GLU A 172 -14.93 17.35 -15.12
CA GLU A 172 -14.48 16.28 -14.22
C GLU A 172 -15.62 15.29 -13.98
N LYS A 173 -15.36 13.99 -14.21
CA LYS A 173 -16.30 12.92 -13.98
C LYS A 173 -16.54 12.71 -12.50
N LYS A 174 -17.80 12.54 -12.12
CA LYS A 174 -18.20 12.09 -10.79
C LYS A 174 -18.18 10.56 -10.76
N VAL A 175 -17.27 9.97 -10.01
CA VAL A 175 -17.10 8.52 -9.90
C VAL A 175 -17.47 8.06 -8.49
N LEU A 176 -18.50 7.25 -8.38
CA LEU A 176 -19.00 6.73 -7.11
C LEU A 176 -18.59 5.28 -6.93
N PHE A 177 -17.71 5.02 -5.95
CA PHE A 177 -17.42 3.65 -5.54
C PHE A 177 -18.52 3.10 -4.67
N VAL A 178 -19.07 1.94 -5.05
CA VAL A 178 -20.10 1.24 -4.29
C VAL A 178 -19.64 -0.15 -3.86
N MET A 179 -19.93 -0.48 -2.62
CA MET A 179 -19.65 -1.78 -2.03
C MET A 179 -20.98 -2.49 -1.73
N ILE A 180 -21.20 -3.61 -2.43
CA ILE A 180 -22.42 -4.40 -2.34
C ILE A 180 -22.11 -5.71 -1.66
N HIS A 181 -22.84 -6.00 -0.60
CA HIS A 181 -22.84 -7.28 0.10
C HIS A 181 -24.27 -7.77 0.22
N ASP A 182 -24.52 -9.04 -0.11
CA ASP A 182 -25.87 -9.60 -0.02
C ASP A 182 -26.44 -9.48 1.42
N GLY A 183 -27.68 -9.00 1.50
CA GLY A 183 -28.38 -8.81 2.77
C GLY A 183 -27.89 -7.63 3.63
N ARG A 184 -27.02 -6.76 3.12
CA ARG A 184 -26.55 -5.57 3.83
C ARG A 184 -26.82 -4.29 3.05
N PRO A 185 -26.96 -3.13 3.72
CA PRO A 185 -27.04 -1.85 3.04
C PRO A 185 -25.83 -1.63 2.13
N VAL A 186 -26.06 -0.94 1.00
CA VAL A 186 -24.98 -0.52 0.11
C VAL A 186 -24.13 0.53 0.79
N ASN A 187 -22.83 0.29 0.85
CA ASN A 187 -21.89 1.28 1.36
C ASN A 187 -21.21 2.01 0.17
N VAL A 188 -20.85 3.25 0.40
CA VAL A 188 -20.01 4.04 -0.51
C VAL A 188 -18.67 4.37 0.17
N ALA A 189 -17.66 4.62 -0.64
CA ALA A 189 -16.39 5.15 -0.15
C ALA A 189 -16.50 6.66 -0.02
N GLY A 190 -16.53 7.17 1.21
CA GLY A 190 -16.49 8.58 1.51
C GLY A 190 -15.07 9.14 1.55
N LYS A 191 -14.96 10.38 2.05
CA LYS A 191 -13.68 11.06 2.27
C LYS A 191 -12.74 10.23 3.14
N GLY A 192 -11.45 10.24 2.80
CA GLY A 192 -10.40 9.59 3.58
C GLY A 192 -10.29 8.07 3.37
N THR A 193 -10.97 7.49 2.38
CA THR A 193 -10.77 6.09 1.98
C THR A 193 -9.71 5.97 0.89
N THR A 194 -9.12 4.79 0.73
CA THR A 194 -8.20 4.51 -0.40
C THR A 194 -8.91 4.72 -1.74
N ALA A 195 -10.17 4.30 -1.86
CA ALA A 195 -10.97 4.49 -3.08
C ALA A 195 -11.16 5.98 -3.40
N ASP A 196 -11.40 6.83 -2.39
CA ASP A 196 -11.47 8.28 -2.56
C ASP A 196 -10.17 8.85 -3.14
N THR A 197 -9.04 8.46 -2.57
CA THR A 197 -7.73 8.89 -3.04
C THR A 197 -7.44 8.40 -4.47
N VAL A 198 -7.75 7.14 -4.79
CA VAL A 198 -7.57 6.58 -6.14
C VAL A 198 -8.43 7.32 -7.17
N ILE A 199 -9.70 7.59 -6.88
CA ILE A 199 -10.60 8.35 -7.75
C ILE A 199 -10.02 9.75 -8.03
N ASN A 200 -9.56 10.44 -6.97
CA ASN A 200 -8.99 11.78 -7.09
C ASN A 200 -7.67 11.79 -7.88
N LEU A 201 -6.79 10.81 -7.64
CA LEU A 201 -5.54 10.65 -8.40
C LEU A 201 -5.81 10.32 -9.88
N ALA A 202 -6.86 9.56 -10.18
CA ALA A 202 -7.31 9.28 -11.54
C ALA A 202 -7.92 10.49 -12.25
N GLY A 203 -7.99 11.65 -11.61
CA GLY A 203 -8.46 12.91 -12.19
C GLY A 203 -9.98 13.13 -12.09
N ALA A 204 -10.70 12.25 -11.38
CA ALA A 204 -12.14 12.34 -11.18
C ALA A 204 -12.50 12.93 -9.80
N ILE A 205 -13.77 13.13 -9.55
CA ILE A 205 -14.32 13.58 -8.26
C ILE A 205 -15.08 12.41 -7.62
N ASN A 206 -14.81 12.14 -6.35
CA ASN A 206 -15.67 11.27 -5.56
C ASN A 206 -16.83 12.09 -4.95
N PRO A 207 -18.07 11.96 -5.47
CA PRO A 207 -19.18 12.76 -4.95
C PRO A 207 -19.57 12.38 -3.52
N ALA A 208 -19.28 11.15 -3.07
CA ALA A 208 -19.57 10.71 -1.70
C ALA A 208 -18.73 11.42 -0.64
N ALA A 209 -17.55 11.94 -1.01
CA ALA A 209 -16.66 12.63 -0.08
C ALA A 209 -17.26 13.90 0.54
N ALA A 210 -18.28 14.50 -0.10
CA ALA A 210 -19.02 15.63 0.43
C ALA A 210 -20.11 15.25 1.45
N PHE A 211 -20.48 13.97 1.51
CA PHE A 211 -21.60 13.49 2.34
C PHE A 211 -21.14 12.64 3.53
N VAL A 212 -20.10 11.84 3.34
CA VAL A 212 -19.67 10.88 4.35
C VAL A 212 -18.14 10.76 4.42
N GLU A 213 -17.65 10.35 5.59
CA GLU A 213 -16.27 9.94 5.82
C GLU A 213 -16.19 8.42 5.99
N ASN A 214 -15.07 7.82 5.55
CA ASN A 214 -14.85 6.38 5.55
C ASN A 214 -15.89 5.63 4.70
N TYR A 215 -15.99 4.32 4.89
CA TYR A 215 -17.03 3.50 4.24
C TYR A 215 -18.30 3.55 5.06
N LYS A 216 -19.38 4.07 4.48
CA LYS A 216 -20.67 4.25 5.15
C LYS A 216 -21.83 3.81 4.27
N PRO A 217 -22.91 3.28 4.88
CA PRO A 217 -24.17 3.13 4.18
C PRO A 217 -24.72 4.49 3.79
N ILE A 218 -25.40 4.56 2.65
CA ILE A 218 -25.98 5.79 2.13
C ILE A 218 -27.43 5.56 1.71
N SER A 219 -28.26 6.59 1.84
CA SER A 219 -29.66 6.53 1.37
C SER A 219 -29.76 6.62 -0.14
N SER A 220 -30.85 6.13 -0.69
CA SER A 220 -31.16 6.23 -2.12
C SER A 220 -31.24 7.69 -2.60
N GLU A 221 -31.81 8.57 -1.77
CA GLU A 221 -31.94 10.00 -2.06
C GLU A 221 -30.58 10.68 -2.15
N ALA A 222 -29.67 10.40 -1.19
CA ALA A 222 -28.32 10.96 -1.23
C ALA A 222 -27.52 10.41 -2.43
N MET A 223 -27.70 9.14 -2.77
CA MET A 223 -27.06 8.55 -3.94
C MET A 223 -27.57 9.22 -5.24
N LEU A 224 -28.86 9.51 -5.33
CA LEU A 224 -29.44 10.23 -6.46
C LEU A 224 -28.91 11.68 -6.53
N GLN A 225 -28.79 12.38 -5.41
CA GLN A 225 -28.24 13.74 -5.36
C GLN A 225 -26.78 13.81 -5.85
N MET A 226 -26.01 12.75 -5.67
CA MET A 226 -24.62 12.69 -6.13
C MET A 226 -24.50 12.72 -7.67
N GLN A 227 -25.53 12.26 -8.39
CA GLN A 227 -25.55 12.20 -9.88
C GLN A 227 -24.20 11.68 -10.42
N PRO A 228 -23.78 10.44 -10.09
CA PRO A 228 -22.54 9.90 -10.60
C PRO A 228 -22.56 9.71 -12.12
N ASP A 229 -21.44 10.04 -12.77
CA ASP A 229 -21.21 9.77 -14.20
C ASP A 229 -20.72 8.34 -14.44
N ILE A 230 -20.06 7.74 -13.44
CA ILE A 230 -19.50 6.37 -13.49
C ILE A 230 -19.70 5.72 -12.13
N ILE A 231 -20.12 4.45 -12.12
CA ILE A 231 -20.10 3.61 -10.92
C ILE A 231 -18.83 2.78 -10.92
N LEU A 232 -18.06 2.84 -9.82
CA LEU A 232 -16.85 2.04 -9.65
C LEU A 232 -17.14 0.85 -8.73
N LEU A 233 -16.86 -0.35 -9.19
CA LEU A 233 -17.05 -1.61 -8.47
C LEU A 233 -15.71 -2.25 -8.14
N SER A 234 -15.61 -2.95 -7.00
CA SER A 234 -14.46 -3.84 -6.79
C SER A 234 -14.54 -5.06 -7.70
N SER A 235 -13.38 -5.64 -8.04
CA SER A 235 -13.28 -6.90 -8.82
C SER A 235 -14.13 -8.03 -8.20
N ARG A 236 -14.22 -8.10 -6.86
CA ARG A 236 -15.09 -9.05 -6.16
C ARG A 236 -16.58 -8.82 -6.50
N THR A 237 -17.04 -7.59 -6.46
CA THR A 237 -18.42 -7.24 -6.80
C THR A 237 -18.70 -7.49 -8.27
N ALA A 238 -17.77 -7.15 -9.15
CA ALA A 238 -17.86 -7.35 -10.59
C ALA A 238 -17.87 -8.84 -11.00
N ALA A 239 -17.44 -9.75 -10.14
CA ALA A 239 -17.56 -11.19 -10.39
C ALA A 239 -19.03 -11.65 -10.47
N THR A 240 -19.94 -10.97 -9.76
CA THR A 240 -21.38 -11.29 -9.69
C THR A 240 -22.26 -10.27 -10.42
N ILE A 241 -21.82 -9.02 -10.54
CA ILE A 241 -22.52 -7.92 -11.22
C ILE A 241 -21.71 -7.54 -12.46
N LYS A 242 -22.16 -7.98 -13.63
CA LYS A 242 -21.41 -7.84 -14.89
C LYS A 242 -21.94 -6.75 -15.80
N THR A 243 -23.16 -6.31 -15.58
CA THR A 243 -23.85 -5.35 -16.44
C THR A 243 -24.52 -4.24 -15.63
N MET A 244 -24.77 -3.11 -16.24
CA MET A 244 -25.55 -2.04 -15.61
C MET A 244 -26.97 -2.49 -15.21
N PRO A 245 -27.71 -3.27 -16.01
CA PRO A 245 -28.99 -3.87 -15.58
C PRO A 245 -28.87 -4.72 -14.31
N ASP A 246 -27.80 -5.52 -14.15
CA ASP A 246 -27.60 -6.30 -12.93
C ASP A 246 -27.36 -5.38 -11.71
N LEU A 247 -26.63 -4.30 -11.91
CA LEU A 247 -26.38 -3.30 -10.89
C LEU A 247 -27.66 -2.56 -10.48
N ILE A 248 -28.51 -2.18 -11.45
CA ILE A 248 -29.80 -1.53 -11.21
C ILE A 248 -30.77 -2.46 -10.45
N LYS A 249 -30.75 -3.77 -10.71
CA LYS A 249 -31.54 -4.74 -9.92
C LYS A 249 -31.14 -4.72 -8.43
N LYS A 250 -29.86 -4.50 -8.12
CA LYS A 250 -29.38 -4.40 -6.73
C LYS A 250 -29.57 -3.02 -6.12
N ILE A 251 -29.48 -1.96 -6.92
CA ILE A 251 -29.58 -0.55 -6.49
C ILE A 251 -30.49 0.20 -7.49
N PRO A 252 -31.84 0.08 -7.36
CA PRO A 252 -32.77 0.61 -8.34
C PRO A 252 -32.68 2.12 -8.59
N VAL A 253 -32.31 2.90 -7.57
CA VAL A 253 -32.15 4.35 -7.69
C VAL A 253 -31.11 4.77 -8.73
N LEU A 254 -30.11 3.92 -9.01
CA LEU A 254 -29.09 4.21 -10.02
C LEU A 254 -29.67 4.38 -11.42
N ALA A 255 -30.86 3.81 -11.73
CA ALA A 255 -31.50 3.98 -13.03
C ALA A 255 -31.72 5.45 -13.42
N GLN A 256 -31.77 6.36 -12.44
CA GLN A 256 -31.99 7.80 -12.63
C GLN A 256 -30.68 8.61 -12.69
N THR A 257 -29.54 7.95 -12.73
CA THR A 257 -28.22 8.61 -12.75
C THR A 257 -27.62 8.68 -14.14
N PRO A 258 -26.75 9.64 -14.43
CA PRO A 258 -25.99 9.69 -15.68
C PRO A 258 -25.21 8.38 -15.97
N ALA A 259 -24.69 7.73 -14.92
CA ALA A 259 -23.98 6.46 -15.05
C ALA A 259 -24.85 5.37 -15.70
N ALA A 260 -26.11 5.23 -15.27
CA ALA A 260 -27.02 4.25 -15.85
C ALA A 260 -27.44 4.63 -17.27
N GLN A 261 -27.74 5.90 -17.53
CA GLN A 261 -28.13 6.40 -18.86
C GLN A 261 -27.04 6.16 -19.91
N ASN A 262 -25.76 6.26 -19.50
CA ASN A 262 -24.60 6.05 -20.37
C ASN A 262 -24.01 4.62 -20.27
N ASN A 263 -24.65 3.70 -19.56
CA ASN A 263 -24.14 2.35 -19.27
C ASN A 263 -22.69 2.35 -18.73
N ALA A 264 -22.36 3.36 -17.91
CA ALA A 264 -21.00 3.66 -17.48
C ALA A 264 -20.72 3.09 -16.08
N PHE A 265 -20.00 1.97 -16.04
CA PHE A 265 -19.36 1.47 -14.82
C PHE A 265 -17.93 1.01 -15.10
N ALA A 266 -17.09 1.02 -14.08
CA ALA A 266 -15.70 0.61 -14.12
C ALA A 266 -15.41 -0.35 -12.98
N VAL A 267 -14.32 -1.09 -13.10
CA VAL A 267 -13.88 -2.06 -12.08
C VAL A 267 -12.50 -1.69 -11.61
N ILE A 268 -12.31 -1.70 -10.29
CA ILE A 268 -10.99 -1.58 -9.63
C ILE A 268 -10.63 -2.93 -9.01
N ASP A 269 -9.34 -3.29 -9.04
CA ASP A 269 -8.89 -4.43 -8.26
C ASP A 269 -9.08 -4.13 -6.77
N GLY A 270 -9.93 -4.95 -6.11
CA GLY A 270 -10.25 -4.76 -4.70
C GLY A 270 -9.04 -4.87 -3.77
N THR A 271 -7.98 -5.58 -4.18
CA THR A 271 -6.74 -5.69 -3.39
C THR A 271 -5.98 -4.37 -3.31
N ALA A 272 -6.11 -3.50 -4.32
CA ALA A 272 -5.54 -2.15 -4.33
C ALA A 272 -6.15 -1.20 -3.27
N LEU A 273 -7.24 -1.59 -2.61
CA LEU A 273 -7.94 -0.78 -1.61
C LEU A 273 -7.66 -1.24 -0.17
N ILE A 274 -6.80 -2.26 0.03
CA ILE A 274 -6.57 -2.90 1.33
C ILE A 274 -5.26 -2.42 1.95
N GLY A 275 -5.32 -1.96 3.20
CA GLY A 275 -4.14 -1.57 3.99
C GLY A 275 -3.63 -0.16 3.71
N GLY A 276 -4.48 0.73 3.20
CA GLY A 276 -4.15 2.11 2.83
C GLY A 276 -3.66 2.26 1.39
N LEU A 277 -3.24 3.47 1.01
CA LEU A 277 -2.72 3.73 -0.34
C LEU A 277 -1.44 2.93 -0.58
N GLY A 278 -1.46 2.01 -1.54
CA GLY A 278 -0.33 1.15 -1.92
C GLY A 278 0.24 1.50 -3.30
N ILE A 279 1.28 0.78 -3.71
CA ILE A 279 1.85 0.89 -5.06
C ILE A 279 0.78 0.46 -6.09
N HIS A 280 0.08 -0.63 -5.81
CA HIS A 280 -1.02 -1.11 -6.67
C HIS A 280 -2.16 -0.09 -6.76
N SER A 281 -2.46 0.64 -5.68
CA SER A 281 -3.44 1.74 -5.70
C SER A 281 -3.06 2.82 -6.72
N LEU A 282 -1.77 3.20 -6.80
CA LEU A 282 -1.27 4.18 -7.79
C LEU A 282 -1.39 3.64 -9.22
N ASN A 283 -1.06 2.36 -9.43
CA ASN A 283 -1.19 1.71 -10.75
C ASN A 283 -2.66 1.67 -11.18
N GLU A 284 -3.57 1.34 -10.27
CA GLU A 284 -5.01 1.38 -10.54
C GLU A 284 -5.50 2.81 -10.82
N ALA A 285 -5.00 3.83 -10.12
CA ALA A 285 -5.33 5.22 -10.43
C ALA A 285 -4.88 5.61 -11.85
N ALA A 286 -3.70 5.18 -12.28
CA ALA A 286 -3.20 5.43 -13.64
C ALA A 286 -4.06 4.71 -14.70
N ARG A 287 -4.41 3.45 -14.47
CA ARG A 287 -5.30 2.67 -15.35
C ARG A 287 -6.69 3.30 -15.42
N LEU A 288 -7.27 3.65 -14.28
CA LEU A 288 -8.61 4.23 -14.18
C LEU A 288 -8.68 5.63 -14.79
N SER A 289 -7.61 6.42 -14.74
CA SER A 289 -7.53 7.70 -15.43
C SER A 289 -7.81 7.56 -16.92
N ASN A 290 -7.24 6.55 -17.57
CA ASN A 290 -7.51 6.25 -18.98
C ASN A 290 -8.91 5.68 -19.23
N VAL A 291 -9.49 4.96 -18.25
CA VAL A 291 -10.87 4.46 -18.34
C VAL A 291 -11.89 5.59 -18.20
N PHE A 292 -11.65 6.53 -17.30
CA PHE A 292 -12.55 7.67 -17.08
C PHE A 292 -12.47 8.70 -18.22
N TYR A 293 -11.28 8.86 -18.80
CA TYR A 293 -10.98 9.83 -19.86
C TYR A 293 -10.24 9.14 -21.01
N PRO A 294 -10.96 8.30 -21.80
CA PRO A 294 -10.33 7.63 -22.92
C PRO A 294 -9.84 8.66 -23.93
N THR A 295 -8.58 8.54 -24.36
CA THR A 295 -8.07 9.32 -25.48
C THR A 295 -8.85 8.93 -26.73
N VAL A 296 -9.62 9.85 -27.25
CA VAL A 296 -10.24 9.70 -28.58
C VAL A 296 -9.07 9.77 -29.57
N ASN A 297 -8.66 8.60 -30.08
CA ASN A 297 -7.78 8.59 -31.24
C ASN A 297 -8.55 9.29 -32.38
N GLN A 298 -8.08 10.50 -32.71
CA GLN A 298 -8.55 11.25 -33.87
C GLN A 298 -8.03 10.60 -35.14
#